data_8d0f1e42a2047400ea85e5ebee0f4d8a
#
_entry.id   8d0f1e42a2047400ea85e5ebee0f4d8a
#
_cell.length_a   1.000
_cell.length_b   1.000
_cell.length_c   1.000
_cell.angle_alpha   90.00
_cell.angle_beta   90.00
_cell.angle_gamma   90.00
#
_symmetry.space_group_name_H-M   'P 1'
#
loop_
_entity.id
_entity.type
_entity.pdbx_description
1 polymer ?
#
loop_
_entity_poly.entity_id
_entity_poly.type
_entity_poly.pdbx_seq_one_letter_code
_entity_poly.pdbx_strand_id
1 'polypeptide(L)'
;LGVDFLGVDEDFANVGLEEHRMYEMVTLTDKIKMVELSHRFMLEQRWVGRYSTANLTKEDDYLFSNRFRYMFRAQVPLKGNTIGDHTPYVAIYDEILIGFGNNVNENIFDQNRFGLLLGYKFNNTFRLEGGYINQILQLGRELNGRNVIQHNNGFIINTIFNFDLQNKSKIISKS
;
A
#
# COMPACT_ATOMS: atom_id res chain seq x y z
N LEU A 1 13.29 10.91 -2.61
CA LEU A 1 12.94 9.94 -3.65
C LEU A 1 13.40 8.57 -3.17
N GLY A 2 12.47 7.71 -2.78
CA GLY A 2 12.74 6.32 -2.42
C GLY A 2 12.30 5.41 -3.57
N VAL A 3 13.13 4.44 -3.91
CA VAL A 3 12.78 3.37 -4.85
C VAL A 3 12.93 2.08 -4.08
N ASP A 4 11.80 1.40 -3.82
CA ASP A 4 11.81 0.11 -3.14
C ASP A 4 11.56 -1.00 -4.17
N PHE A 5 12.43 -2.01 -4.14
CA PHE A 5 12.33 -3.20 -4.98
C PHE A 5 11.99 -4.42 -4.13
N LEU A 6 11.00 -5.18 -4.57
CA LEU A 6 10.58 -6.50 -4.07
C LEU A 6 9.82 -6.54 -2.74
N GLY A 7 8.51 -6.68 -2.85
CA GLY A 7 7.67 -7.26 -1.81
C GLY A 7 6.99 -8.53 -2.34
N VAL A 8 7.05 -9.61 -1.58
CA VAL A 8 6.18 -10.78 -1.75
C VAL A 8 5.06 -10.60 -0.75
N ASP A 9 3.85 -10.34 -1.21
CA ASP A 9 2.66 -10.26 -0.38
C ASP A 9 1.85 -11.54 -0.60
N GLU A 10 1.76 -12.38 0.41
CA GLU A 10 0.85 -13.53 0.42
C GLU A 10 -0.55 -13.04 0.83
N ASP A 11 -1.44 -12.85 -0.15
CA ASP A 11 -2.85 -12.64 0.13
C ASP A 11 -3.48 -13.97 0.57
N PHE A 12 -3.86 -14.05 1.84
CA PHE A 12 -4.63 -15.17 2.40
C PHE A 12 -6.07 -15.17 1.86
N ALA A 13 -6.24 -15.63 0.63
CA ALA A 13 -7.54 -16.11 0.16
C ALA A 13 -7.64 -17.61 0.43
N ASN A 14 -8.84 -18.15 0.68
CA ASN A 14 -9.11 -19.55 1.03
C ASN A 14 -8.67 -20.61 0.01
N VAL A 15 -8.08 -20.22 -1.10
CA VAL A 15 -7.21 -20.99 -1.99
C VAL A 15 -6.14 -20.00 -2.40
N GLY A 16 -5.02 -19.96 -1.68
CA GLY A 16 -3.92 -19.06 -1.97
C GLY A 16 -3.36 -19.35 -3.36
N LEU A 17 -3.61 -18.46 -4.31
CA LEU A 17 -2.89 -18.47 -5.58
C LEU A 17 -1.53 -17.81 -5.32
N GLU A 18 -0.46 -18.44 -5.75
CA GLU A 18 0.87 -17.84 -5.70
C GLU A 18 0.92 -16.58 -6.58
N GLU A 19 1.37 -15.47 -6.03
CA GLU A 19 1.54 -14.22 -6.76
C GLU A 19 2.97 -13.73 -6.62
N HIS A 20 3.67 -13.58 -7.75
CA HIS A 20 4.95 -12.90 -7.82
C HIS A 20 4.74 -11.46 -8.31
N ARG A 21 5.35 -10.50 -7.61
CA ARG A 21 5.14 -9.08 -7.88
C ARG A 21 6.48 -8.34 -7.91
N MET A 22 6.65 -7.54 -8.96
CA MET A 22 7.68 -6.49 -9.02
C MET A 22 6.98 -5.14 -9.03
N TYR A 23 7.57 -4.12 -8.41
CA TYR A 23 6.98 -2.79 -8.44
C TYR A 23 8.04 -1.68 -8.43
N GLU A 24 7.66 -0.55 -9.00
CA GLU A 24 8.38 0.71 -8.95
C GLU A 24 7.51 1.72 -8.21
N MET A 25 8.10 2.47 -7.27
CA MET A 25 7.36 3.39 -6.43
C MET A 25 8.02 4.76 -6.34
N VAL A 26 7.21 5.82 -6.45
CA VAL A 26 7.62 7.21 -6.20
C VAL A 26 6.69 7.82 -5.18
N THR A 27 7.26 8.42 -4.13
CA THR A 27 6.50 9.17 -3.14
C THR A 27 6.93 10.63 -3.17
N LEU A 28 5.96 11.51 -3.38
CA LEU A 28 6.12 12.96 -3.28
C LEU A 28 5.48 13.42 -1.98
N THR A 29 6.20 14.25 -1.24
CA THR A 29 5.71 14.81 0.03
C THR A 29 5.70 16.33 -0.05
N ASP A 30 4.68 16.94 0.52
CA ASP A 30 4.54 18.39 0.65
C ASP A 30 3.99 18.73 2.04
N LYS A 31 4.09 20.01 2.41
CA LYS A 31 3.56 20.50 3.68
C LYS A 31 2.88 21.85 3.48
N ILE A 32 1.61 21.91 3.83
CA ILE A 32 0.80 23.13 3.81
C ILE A 32 0.43 23.46 5.25
N LYS A 33 1.10 24.47 5.82
CA LYS A 33 0.95 24.85 7.25
C LYS A 33 1.26 23.64 8.17
N MET A 34 0.25 23.12 8.88
CA MET A 34 0.37 21.96 9.75
C MET A 34 0.02 20.64 9.06
N VAL A 35 -0.53 20.68 7.85
CA VAL A 35 -0.94 19.47 7.10
C VAL A 35 0.26 18.94 6.33
N GLU A 36 0.66 17.71 6.61
CA GLU A 36 1.65 16.97 5.83
C GLU A 36 0.91 16.15 4.77
N LEU A 37 1.29 16.33 3.51
CA LEU A 37 0.69 15.66 2.35
C LEU A 37 1.67 14.66 1.76
N SER A 38 1.14 13.56 1.26
CA SER A 38 1.93 12.55 0.56
C SER A 38 1.14 12.00 -0.63
N HIS A 39 1.82 11.89 -1.76
CA HIS A 39 1.34 11.29 -3.00
C HIS A 39 2.24 10.12 -3.34
N ARG A 40 1.72 8.91 -3.33
CA ARG A 40 2.45 7.70 -3.70
C ARG A 40 1.93 7.18 -5.03
N PHE A 41 2.82 7.02 -5.97
CA PHE A 41 2.58 6.39 -7.27
C PHE A 41 3.33 5.07 -7.29
N MET A 42 2.66 4.00 -7.68
CA MET A 42 3.28 2.67 -7.78
C MET A 42 2.82 1.99 -9.06
N LEU A 43 3.77 1.42 -9.77
CA LEU A 43 3.54 0.56 -10.92
C LEU A 43 3.93 -0.86 -10.54
N GLU A 44 2.99 -1.80 -10.64
CA GLU A 44 3.20 -3.20 -10.30
C GLU A 44 3.12 -4.06 -11.55
N GLN A 45 4.08 -4.97 -11.72
CA GLN A 45 4.05 -6.10 -12.64
C GLN A 45 3.74 -7.34 -11.80
N ARG A 46 2.64 -8.02 -12.13
CA ARG A 46 2.10 -9.13 -11.36
C ARG A 46 2.04 -10.39 -12.19
N TRP A 47 2.53 -11.50 -11.63
CA TRP A 47 2.38 -12.85 -12.16
C TRP A 47 1.53 -13.62 -11.17
N VAL A 48 0.26 -13.80 -11.49
CA VAL A 48 -0.73 -14.48 -10.65
C VAL A 48 -0.81 -15.93 -11.11
N GLY A 49 -0.53 -16.87 -10.19
CA GLY A 49 -0.61 -18.29 -10.44
C GLY A 49 -2.01 -18.72 -10.82
N ARG A 50 -2.14 -19.69 -11.69
CA ARG A 50 -3.40 -20.34 -12.04
C ARG A 50 -3.22 -21.82 -12.29
N TYR A 51 -4.30 -22.56 -12.19
CA TYR A 51 -4.35 -23.96 -12.54
C TYR A 51 -4.87 -24.11 -13.97
N SER A 52 -4.10 -24.74 -14.87
CA SER A 52 -4.55 -25.01 -16.24
C SER A 52 -5.65 -26.07 -16.27
N THR A 53 -5.68 -26.96 -15.27
CA THR A 53 -6.72 -27.98 -15.10
C THR A 53 -7.14 -28.08 -13.63
N ALA A 54 -8.40 -28.47 -13.39
CA ALA A 54 -8.98 -28.56 -12.04
C ALA A 54 -8.35 -29.65 -11.13
N ASN A 55 -7.53 -30.55 -11.68
CA ASN A 55 -6.94 -31.68 -10.95
C ASN A 55 -5.51 -31.40 -10.43
N LEU A 56 -4.97 -30.23 -10.67
CA LEU A 56 -3.63 -29.89 -10.22
C LEU A 56 -3.66 -29.51 -8.74
N THR A 57 -2.61 -29.87 -8.03
CA THR A 57 -2.40 -29.52 -6.62
C THR A 57 -1.49 -28.31 -6.45
N LYS A 58 -0.90 -27.82 -7.53
CA LYS A 58 -0.04 -26.65 -7.60
C LYS A 58 -0.30 -25.88 -8.91
N GLU A 59 -0.12 -24.60 -8.88
CA GLU A 59 -0.17 -23.72 -10.06
C GLU A 59 0.88 -24.13 -11.08
N ASP A 60 0.50 -24.21 -12.34
CA ASP A 60 1.34 -24.60 -13.47
C ASP A 60 1.46 -23.54 -14.57
N ASP A 61 0.77 -22.41 -14.39
CA ASP A 61 0.82 -21.26 -15.30
C ASP A 61 0.68 -19.96 -14.51
N TYR A 62 1.16 -18.86 -15.09
CA TYR A 62 1.11 -17.54 -14.48
C TYR A 62 0.52 -16.52 -15.44
N LEU A 63 -0.50 -15.81 -14.98
CA LEU A 63 -1.12 -14.72 -15.71
C LEU A 63 -0.40 -13.41 -15.40
N PHE A 64 0.23 -12.83 -16.41
CA PHE A 64 0.89 -11.53 -16.29
C PHE A 64 -0.13 -10.39 -16.40
N SER A 65 -0.08 -9.43 -15.48
CA SER A 65 -0.88 -8.21 -15.52
C SER A 65 -0.10 -7.03 -14.92
N ASN A 66 -0.48 -5.82 -15.32
CA ASN A 66 0.05 -4.60 -14.73
C ASN A 66 -1.03 -3.93 -13.87
N ARG A 67 -0.59 -3.26 -12.80
CA ARG A 67 -1.46 -2.48 -11.93
C ARG A 67 -0.79 -1.16 -11.56
N PHE A 68 -1.51 -0.08 -11.79
CA PHE A 68 -1.12 1.24 -11.32
C PHE A 68 -1.85 1.52 -10.01
N ARG A 69 -1.12 2.08 -9.03
CA ARG A 69 -1.67 2.49 -7.75
C ARG A 69 -1.33 3.96 -7.52
N TYR A 70 -2.32 4.71 -7.09
CA TYR A 70 -2.15 6.05 -6.61
C TYR A 70 -2.75 6.18 -5.22
N MET A 71 -1.96 6.67 -4.26
CA MET A 71 -2.42 6.97 -2.91
C MET A 71 -2.18 8.44 -2.59
N PHE A 72 -3.23 9.11 -2.20
CA PHE A 72 -3.17 10.40 -1.53
C PHE A 72 -3.29 10.19 -0.02
N ARG A 73 -2.45 10.87 0.75
CA ARG A 73 -2.50 10.84 2.20
C ARG A 73 -2.27 12.23 2.78
N ALA A 74 -3.10 12.62 3.74
CA ALA A 74 -2.96 13.84 4.53
C ALA A 74 -2.85 13.47 6.01
N GLN A 75 -1.96 14.15 6.75
CA GLN A 75 -1.76 13.97 8.18
C GLN A 75 -1.74 15.32 8.88
N VAL A 76 -2.34 15.37 10.07
CA VAL A 76 -2.42 16.60 10.89
C VAL A 76 -2.02 16.27 12.32
N PRO A 77 -1.04 17.00 12.91
CA PRO A 77 -0.71 16.84 14.32
C PRO A 77 -1.89 17.29 15.21
N LEU A 78 -2.16 16.54 16.26
CA LEU A 78 -3.16 16.92 17.27
C LEU A 78 -2.55 17.84 18.36
N LYS A 79 -1.23 17.99 18.35
CA LYS A 79 -0.50 18.86 19.27
C LYS A 79 0.63 19.57 18.52
N GLY A 80 0.70 20.89 18.62
CA GLY A 80 1.70 21.69 17.92
C GLY A 80 1.41 21.85 16.41
N ASN A 81 2.42 22.26 15.65
CA ASN A 81 2.29 22.57 14.20
C ASN A 81 3.03 21.56 13.32
N THR A 82 3.66 20.54 13.91
CA THR A 82 4.45 19.53 13.19
C THR A 82 4.32 18.18 13.89
N ILE A 83 4.40 17.09 13.11
CA ILE A 83 4.46 15.73 13.64
C ILE A 83 5.91 15.43 14.07
N GLY A 84 6.28 15.94 15.25
CA GLY A 84 7.56 15.68 15.92
C GLY A 84 7.53 14.44 16.81
N ASP A 85 8.59 14.24 17.60
CA ASP A 85 8.62 13.16 18.58
C ASP A 85 7.54 13.36 19.64
N HIS A 86 6.98 12.26 20.15
CA HIS A 86 5.90 12.21 21.11
C HIS A 86 4.63 13.01 20.67
N THR A 87 4.33 12.98 19.37
CA THR A 87 3.20 13.72 18.80
C THR A 87 2.10 12.78 18.32
N PRO A 88 0.88 12.90 18.89
CA PRO A 88 -0.32 12.28 18.33
C PRO A 88 -0.76 13.03 17.07
N TYR A 89 -1.29 12.29 16.06
CA TYR A 89 -1.77 12.87 14.82
C TYR A 89 -2.94 12.07 14.25
N VAL A 90 -3.70 12.68 13.38
CA VAL A 90 -4.71 12.01 12.55
C VAL A 90 -4.19 11.93 11.13
N ALA A 91 -4.42 10.80 10.48
CA ALA A 91 -4.15 10.60 9.07
C ALA A 91 -5.40 10.12 8.34
N ILE A 92 -5.60 10.63 7.14
CA ILE A 92 -6.60 10.16 6.18
C ILE A 92 -5.87 9.79 4.89
N TYR A 93 -6.28 8.70 4.25
CA TYR A 93 -5.76 8.35 2.94
C TYR A 93 -6.83 7.74 2.05
N ASP A 94 -6.65 7.90 0.75
CA ASP A 94 -7.41 7.22 -0.28
C ASP A 94 -6.43 6.65 -1.31
N GLU A 95 -6.58 5.37 -1.63
CA GLU A 95 -5.74 4.66 -2.58
C GLU A 95 -6.61 3.99 -3.64
N ILE A 96 -6.37 4.31 -4.90
CA ILE A 96 -7.01 3.66 -6.04
C ILE A 96 -6.02 2.73 -6.75
N LEU A 97 -6.50 1.56 -7.12
CA LEU A 97 -5.76 0.53 -7.85
C LEU A 97 -6.45 0.28 -9.19
N ILE A 98 -5.70 0.40 -10.28
CA ILE A 98 -6.20 0.30 -11.65
C ILE A 98 -5.37 -0.74 -12.39
N GLY A 99 -6.02 -1.81 -12.84
CA GLY A 99 -5.43 -2.83 -13.70
C GLY A 99 -5.34 -2.35 -15.15
N PHE A 100 -4.29 -2.75 -15.88
CA PHE A 100 -4.18 -2.48 -17.30
C PHE A 100 -3.29 -3.53 -18.00
N GLY A 101 -3.45 -3.63 -19.32
CA GLY A 101 -2.75 -4.61 -20.15
C GLY A 101 -3.66 -5.73 -20.67
N ASN A 102 -3.07 -6.70 -21.38
CA ASN A 102 -3.82 -7.67 -22.18
C ASN A 102 -4.69 -8.64 -21.36
N ASN A 103 -4.37 -8.86 -20.09
CA ASN A 103 -5.03 -9.88 -19.26
C ASN A 103 -5.97 -9.29 -18.19
N VAL A 104 -6.29 -8.00 -18.30
CA VAL A 104 -7.15 -7.32 -17.32
C VAL A 104 -8.62 -7.41 -17.72
N ASN A 105 -8.92 -7.69 -19.02
CA ASN A 105 -10.28 -7.71 -19.58
C ASN A 105 -11.07 -6.45 -19.19
N GLU A 106 -12.28 -6.60 -18.68
CA GLU A 106 -13.14 -5.51 -18.22
C GLU A 106 -12.83 -5.04 -16.78
N ASN A 107 -11.87 -5.69 -16.10
CA ASN A 107 -11.55 -5.45 -14.69
C ASN A 107 -10.53 -4.31 -14.51
N ILE A 108 -10.75 -3.17 -15.15
CA ILE A 108 -9.87 -2.00 -15.10
C ILE A 108 -9.81 -1.44 -13.67
N PHE A 109 -10.95 -1.27 -13.02
CA PHE A 109 -10.99 -0.92 -11.60
C PHE A 109 -10.74 -2.18 -10.78
N ASP A 110 -9.60 -2.25 -10.10
CA ASP A 110 -9.24 -3.38 -9.25
C ASP A 110 -9.76 -3.15 -7.82
N GLN A 111 -9.41 -2.00 -7.26
CA GLN A 111 -9.71 -1.73 -5.86
C GLN A 111 -9.64 -0.24 -5.51
N ASN A 112 -10.39 0.17 -4.48
CA ASN A 112 -10.19 1.41 -3.75
C ASN A 112 -10.06 1.11 -2.26
N ARG A 113 -9.16 1.83 -1.57
CA ARG A 113 -8.95 1.76 -0.13
C ARG A 113 -9.00 3.15 0.48
N PHE A 114 -9.93 3.35 1.37
CA PHE A 114 -10.03 4.55 2.18
C PHE A 114 -9.66 4.21 3.62
N GLY A 115 -8.85 5.05 4.27
CA GLY A 115 -8.47 4.87 5.67
C GLY A 115 -8.53 6.16 6.48
N LEU A 116 -8.98 6.02 7.73
CA LEU A 116 -8.95 7.06 8.76
C LEU A 116 -8.21 6.52 9.99
N LEU A 117 -7.06 7.09 10.30
CA LEU A 117 -6.13 6.57 11.29
C LEU A 117 -5.83 7.60 12.37
N LEU A 118 -5.72 7.11 13.60
CA LEU A 118 -5.09 7.81 14.70
C LEU A 118 -3.67 7.28 14.86
N GLY A 119 -2.69 8.16 14.82
CA GLY A 119 -1.28 7.82 14.89
C GLY A 119 -0.59 8.46 16.08
N TYR A 120 0.48 7.84 16.52
CA TYR A 120 1.41 8.38 17.50
C TYR A 120 2.85 8.18 17.05
N LYS A 121 3.59 9.28 16.90
CA LYS A 121 5.02 9.24 16.64
C LYS A 121 5.77 9.22 17.96
N PHE A 122 6.36 8.10 18.33
CA PHE A 122 7.17 7.97 19.55
C PHE A 122 8.52 8.69 19.42
N ASN A 123 9.17 8.47 18.30
CA ASN A 123 10.45 9.10 17.94
C ASN A 123 10.66 9.02 16.42
N ASN A 124 11.84 9.40 15.94
CA ASN A 124 12.15 9.36 14.50
C ASN A 124 12.21 7.94 13.93
N THR A 125 12.42 6.92 14.79
CA THR A 125 12.53 5.52 14.37
C THR A 125 11.19 4.82 14.36
N PHE A 126 10.27 5.14 15.28
CA PHE A 126 9.06 4.35 15.49
C PHE A 126 7.78 5.19 15.52
N ARG A 127 6.79 4.75 14.78
CA ARG A 127 5.41 5.26 14.78
C ARG A 127 4.43 4.10 14.84
N LEU A 128 3.30 4.32 15.49
CA LEU A 128 2.18 3.39 15.53
C LEU A 128 0.92 4.11 15.03
N GLU A 129 0.15 3.46 14.19
CA GLU A 129 -1.13 3.94 13.69
C GLU A 129 -2.19 2.86 13.86
N GLY A 130 -3.41 3.27 14.15
CA GLY A 130 -4.55 2.38 14.19
C GLY A 130 -5.81 3.11 13.77
N GLY A 131 -6.72 2.40 13.13
CA GLY A 131 -7.97 3.03 12.72
C GLY A 131 -8.83 2.20 11.78
N TYR A 132 -9.75 2.89 11.14
CA TYR A 132 -10.74 2.31 10.24
C TYR A 132 -10.20 2.23 8.82
N ILE A 133 -10.53 1.13 8.14
CA ILE A 133 -10.32 0.95 6.71
C ILE A 133 -11.62 0.52 6.03
N ASN A 134 -11.94 1.13 4.91
CA ASN A 134 -12.94 0.67 3.95
C ASN A 134 -12.23 0.25 2.67
N GLN A 135 -12.59 -0.90 2.13
CA GLN A 135 -12.04 -1.45 0.92
C GLN A 135 -13.16 -1.83 -0.03
N ILE A 136 -13.08 -1.36 -1.26
CA ILE A 136 -13.99 -1.70 -2.35
C ILE A 136 -13.18 -2.47 -3.38
N LEU A 137 -13.55 -3.71 -3.68
CA LEU A 137 -12.89 -4.55 -4.67
C LEU A 137 -13.86 -4.90 -5.79
N GLN A 138 -13.39 -4.84 -7.03
CA GLN A 138 -14.05 -5.48 -8.16
C GLN A 138 -13.49 -6.89 -8.28
N LEU A 139 -14.35 -7.90 -8.12
CA LEU A 139 -13.95 -9.29 -8.28
C LEU A 139 -13.83 -9.61 -9.78
N GLY A 140 -12.84 -10.44 -10.15
CA GLY A 140 -12.60 -10.87 -11.53
C GLY A 140 -13.67 -11.86 -12.07
N ARG A 141 -14.89 -11.80 -11.55
CA ARG A 141 -16.02 -12.62 -11.98
C ARG A 141 -17.25 -11.75 -12.21
N GLU A 142 -18.04 -12.14 -13.18
CA GLU A 142 -19.34 -11.53 -13.44
C GLU A 142 -20.48 -12.40 -12.91
N LEU A 143 -21.53 -11.77 -12.46
CA LEU A 143 -22.79 -12.40 -12.12
C LEU A 143 -23.90 -11.78 -12.99
N ASN A 144 -24.54 -12.57 -13.84
CA ASN A 144 -25.58 -12.11 -14.77
C ASN A 144 -25.12 -10.94 -15.68
N GLY A 145 -23.88 -10.98 -16.18
CA GLY A 145 -23.30 -9.93 -17.03
C GLY A 145 -23.01 -8.62 -16.30
N ARG A 146 -22.83 -8.67 -14.98
CA ARG A 146 -22.45 -7.51 -14.16
C ARG A 146 -21.23 -7.82 -13.30
N ASN A 147 -20.32 -6.88 -13.22
CA ASN A 147 -19.17 -6.97 -12.33
C ASN A 147 -19.63 -7.10 -10.87
N VAL A 148 -19.00 -8.01 -10.13
CA VAL A 148 -19.26 -8.19 -8.70
C VAL A 148 -18.35 -7.27 -7.91
N ILE A 149 -18.95 -6.40 -7.11
CA ILE A 149 -18.23 -5.48 -6.23
C ILE A 149 -18.39 -5.96 -4.79
N GLN A 150 -17.27 -6.08 -4.08
CA GLN A 150 -17.22 -6.44 -2.68
C GLN A 150 -16.84 -5.22 -1.84
N HIS A 151 -17.55 -4.98 -0.74
CA HIS A 151 -17.26 -3.94 0.24
C HIS A 151 -16.80 -4.59 1.54
N ASN A 152 -15.60 -4.24 1.98
CA ASN A 152 -15.03 -4.68 3.24
C ASN A 152 -14.81 -3.48 4.16
N ASN A 153 -15.16 -3.65 5.42
CA ASN A 153 -14.88 -2.68 6.47
C ASN A 153 -14.10 -3.36 7.58
N GLY A 154 -13.12 -2.69 8.14
CA GLY A 154 -12.27 -3.28 9.16
C GLY A 154 -11.47 -2.27 9.95
N PHE A 155 -10.67 -2.81 10.85
CA PHE A 155 -9.65 -2.05 11.57
C PHE A 155 -8.27 -2.46 11.07
N ILE A 156 -7.37 -1.47 11.02
CA ILE A 156 -5.97 -1.66 10.62
C ILE A 156 -5.06 -1.13 11.72
N ILE A 157 -3.95 -1.82 11.93
CA ILE A 157 -2.85 -1.37 12.79
C ILE A 157 -1.58 -1.38 11.94
N ASN A 158 -0.91 -0.22 11.85
CA ASN A 158 0.35 -0.07 11.15
C ASN A 158 1.47 0.24 12.14
N THR A 159 2.56 -0.51 12.06
CA THR A 159 3.81 -0.20 12.73
C THR A 159 4.82 0.28 11.70
N ILE A 160 5.37 1.48 11.90
CA ILE A 160 6.27 2.12 10.95
C ILE A 160 7.63 2.30 11.61
N PHE A 161 8.65 1.67 11.02
CA PHE A 161 10.03 1.78 11.46
C PHE A 161 10.87 2.50 10.41
N ASN A 162 11.61 3.54 10.83
CA ASN A 162 12.57 4.24 10.00
C ASN A 162 13.96 4.05 10.60
N PHE A 163 14.88 3.48 9.86
CA PHE A 163 16.25 3.27 10.27
C PHE A 163 17.17 4.21 9.50
N ASP A 164 17.95 5.03 10.22
CA ASP A 164 19.04 5.82 9.63
C ASP A 164 20.34 5.01 9.73
N LEU A 165 20.79 4.51 8.58
CA LEU A 165 22.04 3.73 8.48
C LEU A 165 23.27 4.62 8.23
N GLN A 166 23.14 5.95 8.31
CA GLN A 166 24.29 6.84 8.17
C GLN A 166 25.27 6.65 9.35
N ASN A 167 26.43 6.15 9.02
CA ASN A 167 27.54 5.95 9.96
C ASN A 167 27.99 7.31 10.52
N LYS A 168 27.76 7.58 11.80
CA LYS A 168 28.31 8.75 12.54
C LYS A 168 29.80 8.68 12.75
N SER A 169 30.58 8.19 11.81
CA SER A 169 32.03 8.13 11.88
C SER A 169 32.70 9.33 11.20
N LYS A 170 32.43 10.55 11.68
CA LYS A 170 33.26 11.73 11.35
C LYS A 170 33.05 12.86 12.36
N ILE A 171 33.32 12.62 13.63
CA ILE A 171 33.64 13.71 14.56
C ILE A 171 34.71 13.16 15.53
N ILE A 172 35.92 12.85 15.07
CA ILE A 172 37.15 12.86 15.84
C ILE A 172 38.29 13.15 14.86
N SER A 173 38.46 14.40 14.52
CA SER A 173 39.80 14.93 14.15
C SER A 173 39.71 16.43 14.05
N LYS A 174 39.87 17.12 15.17
CA LYS A 174 40.51 18.44 15.28
C LYS A 174 40.57 18.80 16.76
N SER A 175 41.59 18.34 17.41
CA SER A 175 42.27 19.02 18.51
C SER A 175 43.72 19.24 18.09
#